data_d41744c4de4bf244e89c2712185ed882
#
_entry.id   d41744c4de4bf244e89c2712185ed882
#
_cell.length_a   1.000
_cell.length_b   1.000
_cell.length_c   1.000
_cell.angle_alpha   90.00
_cell.angle_beta   90.00
_cell.angle_gamma   90.00
#
_symmetry.space_group_name_H-M   'P 1'
#
loop_
_entity.id
_entity.type
_entity.pdbx_description
1 polymer ?
#
loop_
_entity_poly.entity_id
_entity_poly.type
_entity_poly.pdbx_seq_one_letter_code
_entity_poly.pdbx_strand_id
1 'polypeptide(L)'
;MGDTIDKLIEETLLDAYGENEQLWSFRQAFEEDVRYPFRGEVVGVEVEVDAVDFAGDERRGLVAVCRRAGERHAVSLLDITPVGPLPVQTRRLLNAYRRWFGATPLPLAEPGSAARWMYPRFSTVVMDVTAPLALRPMGDWDPVEEYWGEPGEPLHPLCQEVIAAGVRPSFEMEQVLPGVGPDDWDSHPIVDAAELHRAGYHRDGVRVLEGLLAIDDRCVDAWGHLGLIALDTRGPGPAVEFYETGVAVAERSLLDRFDGVLPWGMIDNRPFLRCLHGLALCAWRQRRWDDAEAMFTARVWLDPSQPLGALACLQPVRARQRWTQS
;
A
#
# COMPACT_ATOMS: atom_id res chain seq x y z
N MET A 1 -13.12 10.01 8.12
CA MET A 1 -12.84 9.07 9.25
C MET A 1 -14.11 8.71 10.04
N GLY A 2 -15.06 9.60 10.27
CA GLY A 2 -16.36 9.28 10.88
C GLY A 2 -17.23 8.35 10.03
N ASP A 3 -17.24 8.57 8.75
CA ASP A 3 -18.15 7.93 7.79
C ASP A 3 -18.00 6.40 7.69
N THR A 4 -16.77 5.89 7.75
CA THR A 4 -16.48 4.44 7.56
C THR A 4 -16.75 3.61 8.82
N ILE A 5 -16.53 4.17 10.01
CA ILE A 5 -16.86 3.50 11.29
C ILE A 5 -18.37 3.52 11.51
N ASP A 6 -19.04 4.63 11.17
CA ASP A 6 -20.49 4.75 11.29
C ASP A 6 -21.18 3.76 10.33
N LYS A 7 -20.66 3.59 9.12
CA LYS A 7 -21.17 2.59 8.19
C LYS A 7 -20.99 1.15 8.72
N LEU A 8 -19.85 0.83 9.33
CA LEU A 8 -19.64 -0.47 9.96
C LEU A 8 -20.60 -0.71 11.12
N ILE A 9 -20.90 0.33 11.94
CA ILE A 9 -21.90 0.25 12.99
C ILE A 9 -23.28 -0.04 12.38
N GLU A 10 -23.69 0.70 11.35
CA GLU A 10 -24.96 0.50 10.65
C GLU A 10 -25.07 -0.91 10.07
N GLU A 11 -24.01 -1.42 9.41
CA GLU A 11 -23.97 -2.77 8.86
C GLU A 11 -24.07 -3.86 9.97
N THR A 12 -23.34 -3.68 11.07
CA THR A 12 -23.36 -4.63 12.21
C THR A 12 -24.73 -4.67 12.89
N LEU A 13 -25.46 -3.55 12.89
CA LEU A 13 -26.72 -3.39 13.61
C LEU A 13 -27.95 -3.43 12.71
N LEU A 14 -27.81 -3.86 11.44
CA LEU A 14 -28.84 -3.74 10.39
C LEU A 14 -30.22 -4.27 10.83
N ASP A 15 -30.27 -5.35 11.61
CA ASP A 15 -31.51 -6.02 12.05
C ASP A 15 -31.65 -6.09 13.58
N ALA A 16 -30.97 -5.22 14.32
CA ALA A 16 -30.96 -5.21 15.79
C ALA A 16 -31.74 -4.03 16.36
N TYR A 17 -32.89 -4.31 17.02
CA TYR A 17 -33.88 -3.30 17.47
C TYR A 17 -33.85 -2.98 18.98
N GLY A 18 -32.82 -3.29 19.70
CA GLY A 18 -32.69 -2.98 21.13
C GLY A 18 -31.26 -3.18 21.60
N GLU A 19 -30.89 -2.56 22.73
CA GLU A 19 -29.51 -2.63 23.23
C GLU A 19 -29.01 -4.08 23.39
N ASN A 20 -29.87 -4.98 23.82
CA ASN A 20 -29.55 -6.39 23.98
C ASN A 20 -29.24 -7.06 22.63
N GLU A 21 -30.11 -6.85 21.62
CA GLU A 21 -29.91 -7.40 20.27
C GLU A 21 -28.65 -6.81 19.61
N GLN A 22 -28.42 -5.52 19.82
CA GLN A 22 -27.24 -4.83 19.28
C GLN A 22 -25.94 -5.37 19.91
N LEU A 23 -25.93 -5.68 21.20
CA LEU A 23 -24.79 -6.32 21.86
C LEU A 23 -24.55 -7.74 21.33
N TRP A 24 -25.61 -8.50 21.06
CA TRP A 24 -25.50 -9.82 20.42
C TRP A 24 -24.94 -9.71 18.99
N SER A 25 -25.37 -8.72 18.22
CA SER A 25 -24.85 -8.48 16.86
C SER A 25 -23.36 -8.13 16.88
N PHE A 26 -22.94 -7.25 17.78
CA PHE A 26 -21.51 -6.98 17.96
C PHE A 26 -20.74 -8.23 18.43
N ARG A 27 -21.28 -8.99 19.38
CA ARG A 27 -20.65 -10.23 19.85
C ARG A 27 -20.45 -11.21 18.69
N GLN A 28 -21.46 -11.38 17.82
CA GLN A 28 -21.37 -12.23 16.65
C GLN A 28 -20.31 -11.72 15.66
N ALA A 29 -20.27 -10.42 15.36
CA ALA A 29 -19.24 -9.84 14.51
C ALA A 29 -17.83 -10.05 15.09
N PHE A 30 -17.65 -9.96 16.39
CA PHE A 30 -16.38 -10.29 17.05
C PHE A 30 -16.02 -11.76 16.93
N GLU A 31 -16.99 -12.68 16.96
CA GLU A 31 -16.75 -14.11 16.80
C GLU A 31 -16.34 -14.47 15.35
N GLU A 32 -16.95 -13.81 14.36
CA GLU A 32 -16.73 -14.09 12.94
C GLU A 32 -15.46 -13.42 12.40
N ASP A 33 -15.22 -12.15 12.76
CA ASP A 33 -14.22 -11.30 12.12
C ASP A 33 -12.91 -11.15 12.91
N VAL A 34 -12.87 -11.56 14.18
CA VAL A 34 -11.68 -11.37 15.03
C VAL A 34 -10.91 -12.66 15.19
N ARG A 35 -9.61 -12.59 14.95
CA ARG A 35 -8.70 -13.71 15.19
C ARG A 35 -8.18 -13.68 16.62
N TYR A 36 -8.37 -14.77 17.29
CA TYR A 36 -7.88 -14.98 18.65
C TYR A 36 -6.73 -15.97 18.67
N PRO A 37 -5.82 -15.91 19.71
CA PRO A 37 -5.75 -14.82 20.67
C PRO A 37 -5.07 -13.58 20.11
N PHE A 38 -5.40 -12.41 20.68
CA PHE A 38 -4.61 -11.20 20.48
C PHE A 38 -4.13 -10.64 21.81
N ARG A 39 -3.04 -9.85 21.80
CA ARG A 39 -2.48 -9.27 23.01
C ARG A 39 -3.16 -7.94 23.36
N GLY A 40 -3.45 -7.76 24.62
CA GLY A 40 -4.01 -6.54 25.17
C GLY A 40 -3.42 -6.22 26.53
N GLU A 41 -3.70 -5.01 27.00
CA GLU A 41 -3.35 -4.52 28.32
C GLU A 41 -4.60 -4.07 29.07
N VAL A 42 -4.70 -4.41 30.33
CA VAL A 42 -5.72 -3.96 31.27
C VAL A 42 -5.03 -3.31 32.46
N VAL A 43 -5.21 -1.99 32.63
CA VAL A 43 -4.62 -1.22 33.74
C VAL A 43 -3.09 -1.49 33.90
N GLY A 44 -2.34 -1.44 32.78
CA GLY A 44 -0.89 -1.64 32.78
C GLY A 44 -0.46 -3.10 32.85
N VAL A 45 -1.39 -4.06 32.76
CA VAL A 45 -1.11 -5.49 32.86
C VAL A 45 -1.38 -6.17 31.50
N GLU A 46 -0.36 -6.78 30.92
CA GLU A 46 -0.50 -7.51 29.64
C GLU A 46 -1.28 -8.83 29.83
N VAL A 47 -2.23 -9.07 28.91
CA VAL A 47 -3.11 -10.24 28.88
C VAL A 47 -3.23 -10.77 27.44
N GLU A 48 -3.56 -12.05 27.28
CA GLU A 48 -4.03 -12.61 26.01
C GLU A 48 -5.55 -12.61 25.98
N VAL A 49 -6.16 -11.99 24.98
CA VAL A 49 -7.60 -12.03 24.76
C VAL A 49 -7.93 -13.25 23.92
N ASP A 50 -8.62 -14.22 24.52
CA ASP A 50 -8.97 -15.50 23.88
C ASP A 50 -10.33 -15.45 23.16
N ALA A 51 -11.24 -14.56 23.58
CA ALA A 51 -12.57 -14.38 23.00
C ALA A 51 -13.21 -13.06 23.46
N VAL A 52 -14.27 -12.65 22.75
CA VAL A 52 -15.20 -11.61 23.20
C VAL A 52 -16.56 -12.28 23.39
N ASP A 53 -17.24 -11.96 24.49
CA ASP A 53 -18.54 -12.54 24.83
C ASP A 53 -19.51 -11.50 25.42
N PHE A 54 -20.78 -11.84 25.47
CA PHE A 54 -21.83 -11.03 26.10
C PHE A 54 -22.47 -11.82 27.25
N ALA A 55 -22.25 -11.34 28.46
CA ALA A 55 -22.74 -12.01 29.69
C ALA A 55 -24.19 -11.66 30.05
N GLY A 56 -24.95 -10.96 29.18
CA GLY A 56 -26.35 -10.60 29.40
C GLY A 56 -26.55 -9.33 30.23
N ASP A 57 -25.50 -8.60 30.58
CA ASP A 57 -25.58 -7.31 31.31
C ASP A 57 -25.32 -6.16 30.33
N GLU A 58 -26.38 -5.48 29.91
CA GLU A 58 -26.32 -4.34 28.98
C GLU A 58 -25.45 -3.19 29.49
N ARG A 59 -25.43 -2.94 30.80
CA ARG A 59 -24.61 -1.88 31.39
C ARG A 59 -23.13 -2.18 31.34
N ARG A 60 -22.76 -3.45 31.40
CA ARG A 60 -21.39 -3.89 31.31
C ARG A 60 -20.94 -4.02 29.85
N GLY A 61 -21.88 -4.23 28.94
CA GLY A 61 -21.60 -4.46 27.53
C GLY A 61 -20.87 -5.77 27.27
N LEU A 62 -20.05 -5.79 26.20
CA LEU A 62 -19.23 -6.95 25.85
C LEU A 62 -18.05 -7.10 26.83
N VAL A 63 -17.70 -8.37 27.08
CA VAL A 63 -16.57 -8.75 27.93
C VAL A 63 -15.50 -9.45 27.10
N ALA A 64 -14.24 -9.12 27.33
CA ALA A 64 -13.10 -9.85 26.82
C ALA A 64 -12.76 -10.99 27.79
N VAL A 65 -12.70 -12.20 27.29
CA VAL A 65 -12.20 -13.38 28.00
C VAL A 65 -10.68 -13.39 27.86
N CYS A 66 -10.00 -13.01 28.94
CA CYS A 66 -8.56 -12.87 28.96
C CYS A 66 -7.89 -14.02 29.69
N ARG A 67 -6.68 -14.39 29.23
CA ARG A 67 -5.83 -15.36 29.89
C ARG A 67 -4.54 -14.70 30.40
N ARG A 68 -4.20 -14.97 31.66
CA ARG A 68 -2.95 -14.56 32.28
C ARG A 68 -2.45 -15.63 33.26
N ALA A 69 -1.18 -15.99 33.13
CA ALA A 69 -0.55 -17.01 33.99
C ALA A 69 -1.35 -18.35 34.08
N GLY A 70 -2.09 -18.71 33.02
CA GLY A 70 -2.93 -19.90 32.96
C GLY A 70 -4.33 -19.75 33.53
N GLU A 71 -4.67 -18.62 34.15
CA GLU A 71 -6.02 -18.31 34.65
C GLU A 71 -6.82 -17.46 33.65
N ARG A 72 -8.14 -17.69 33.62
CA ARG A 72 -9.09 -16.95 32.78
C ARG A 72 -9.80 -15.88 33.59
N HIS A 73 -9.89 -14.68 33.02
CA HIS A 73 -10.57 -13.54 33.60
C HIS A 73 -11.51 -12.92 32.56
N ALA A 74 -12.67 -12.42 33.00
CA ALA A 74 -13.57 -11.66 32.16
C ALA A 74 -13.54 -10.19 32.58
N VAL A 75 -13.11 -9.31 31.67
CA VAL A 75 -13.02 -7.87 31.86
C VAL A 75 -13.87 -7.15 30.83
N SER A 76 -14.29 -5.91 31.07
CA SER A 76 -15.00 -5.14 30.05
C SER A 76 -14.13 -5.01 28.79
N LEU A 77 -14.70 -5.22 27.62
CA LEU A 77 -14.00 -5.03 26.37
C LEU A 77 -13.48 -3.59 26.17
N LEU A 78 -14.16 -2.63 26.82
CA LEU A 78 -13.76 -1.21 26.79
C LEU A 78 -12.47 -0.93 27.57
N ASP A 79 -12.13 -1.78 28.55
CA ASP A 79 -10.91 -1.65 29.35
C ASP A 79 -9.68 -2.27 28.69
N ILE A 80 -9.87 -2.98 27.56
CA ILE A 80 -8.78 -3.56 26.80
C ILE A 80 -8.13 -2.49 25.93
N THR A 81 -6.83 -2.27 26.13
CA THR A 81 -5.96 -1.54 25.21
C THR A 81 -5.13 -2.55 24.45
N PRO A 82 -5.31 -2.73 23.15
CA PRO A 82 -4.52 -3.67 22.37
C PRO A 82 -3.03 -3.35 22.38
N VAL A 83 -2.19 -4.38 22.46
CA VAL A 83 -0.72 -4.24 22.47
C VAL A 83 -0.15 -4.87 21.20
N GLY A 84 0.64 -4.11 20.47
CA GLY A 84 1.25 -4.54 19.21
C GLY A 84 0.31 -4.45 17.99
N PRO A 85 0.73 -5.00 16.85
CA PRO A 85 -0.05 -4.94 15.62
C PRO A 85 -1.31 -5.80 15.74
N LEU A 86 -2.48 -5.16 15.56
CA LEU A 86 -3.76 -5.85 15.41
C LEU A 86 -4.12 -5.98 13.93
N PRO A 87 -4.78 -7.08 13.54
CA PRO A 87 -5.48 -7.12 12.26
C PRO A 87 -6.41 -5.92 12.11
N VAL A 88 -6.44 -5.38 10.91
CA VAL A 88 -7.21 -4.15 10.60
C VAL A 88 -8.68 -4.30 10.99
N GLN A 89 -9.29 -5.43 10.61
CA GLN A 89 -10.70 -5.70 10.93
C GLN A 89 -10.97 -5.74 12.43
N THR A 90 -10.06 -6.35 13.22
CA THR A 90 -10.16 -6.36 14.69
C THR A 90 -10.15 -4.94 15.26
N ARG A 91 -9.26 -4.08 14.76
CA ARG A 91 -9.18 -2.67 15.21
C ARG A 91 -10.42 -1.87 14.82
N ARG A 92 -10.93 -2.07 13.60
CA ARG A 92 -12.17 -1.43 13.13
C ARG A 92 -13.34 -1.80 14.03
N LEU A 93 -13.52 -3.08 14.27
CA LEU A 93 -14.64 -3.58 15.08
C LEU A 93 -14.53 -3.11 16.54
N LEU A 94 -13.33 -3.09 17.12
CA LEU A 94 -13.10 -2.49 18.45
C LEU A 94 -13.48 -1.01 18.47
N ASN A 95 -13.10 -0.24 17.46
CA ASN A 95 -13.42 1.19 17.37
C ASN A 95 -14.91 1.43 17.10
N ALA A 96 -15.55 0.59 16.27
CA ALA A 96 -16.98 0.64 16.02
C ALA A 96 -17.77 0.37 17.32
N TYR A 97 -17.42 -0.68 18.06
CA TYR A 97 -18.03 -0.99 19.33
C TYR A 97 -17.80 0.12 20.37
N ARG A 98 -16.57 0.63 20.52
CA ARG A 98 -16.24 1.73 21.44
C ARG A 98 -17.05 3.00 21.12
N ARG A 99 -17.14 3.37 19.85
CA ARG A 99 -17.91 4.53 19.38
C ARG A 99 -19.41 4.35 19.63
N TRP A 100 -19.95 3.17 19.32
CA TRP A 100 -21.36 2.86 19.57
C TRP A 100 -21.69 2.92 21.06
N PHE A 101 -20.82 2.42 21.92
CA PHE A 101 -20.98 2.41 23.37
C PHE A 101 -20.71 3.79 24.01
N GLY A 102 -20.30 4.79 23.24
CA GLY A 102 -19.98 6.14 23.74
C GLY A 102 -18.60 6.27 24.38
N ALA A 103 -17.72 5.27 24.21
CA ALA A 103 -16.34 5.32 24.68
C ALA A 103 -15.42 5.98 23.64
N THR A 104 -14.29 6.54 24.11
CA THR A 104 -13.28 7.10 23.22
C THR A 104 -12.71 5.99 22.32
N PRO A 105 -12.65 6.19 20.99
CA PRO A 105 -11.97 5.26 20.10
C PRO A 105 -10.54 5.01 20.58
N LEU A 106 -10.03 3.79 20.34
CA LEU A 106 -8.63 3.49 20.58
C LEU A 106 -7.80 4.49 19.78
N PRO A 107 -6.74 5.06 20.36
CA PRO A 107 -5.84 5.87 19.58
C PRO A 107 -5.44 5.05 18.35
N LEU A 108 -5.47 5.69 17.18
CA LEU A 108 -4.74 5.17 16.04
C LEU A 108 -3.38 4.82 16.61
N ALA A 109 -2.90 3.59 16.41
CA ALA A 109 -1.60 3.23 16.93
C ALA A 109 -0.69 4.40 16.66
N GLU A 110 -0.21 5.06 17.73
CA GLU A 110 0.91 5.96 17.58
C GLU A 110 1.85 5.17 16.68
N PRO A 111 2.28 5.66 15.50
CA PRO A 111 3.20 4.91 14.67
C PRO A 111 4.30 4.52 15.64
N GLY A 112 4.32 3.24 16.01
CA GLY A 112 5.24 2.75 17.02
C GLY A 112 6.60 3.27 16.60
N SER A 113 7.52 3.55 17.50
CA SER A 113 8.84 4.12 17.29
C SER A 113 9.75 3.31 16.32
N ALA A 114 9.19 2.41 15.54
CA ALA A 114 9.74 1.93 14.29
C ALA A 114 9.91 3.17 13.40
N ALA A 115 11.14 3.49 13.07
CA ALA A 115 11.49 4.63 12.21
C ALA A 115 10.50 4.64 11.03
N ARG A 116 9.69 5.73 10.94
CA ARG A 116 8.67 5.88 9.89
C ARG A 116 9.35 5.61 8.55
N TRP A 117 8.81 4.65 7.79
CA TRP A 117 9.38 4.34 6.48
C TRP A 117 9.38 5.60 5.63
N MET A 118 10.48 5.83 4.95
CA MET A 118 10.64 6.93 4.02
C MET A 118 11.21 6.37 2.73
N TYR A 119 10.73 6.91 1.62
CA TYR A 119 11.20 6.51 0.30
C TYR A 119 12.71 6.74 0.18
N PRO A 120 13.50 5.69 -0.02
CA PRO A 120 14.91 5.84 -0.35
C PRO A 120 15.04 6.21 -1.82
N ARG A 121 15.81 7.25 -2.14
CA ARG A 121 16.06 7.61 -3.53
C ARG A 121 16.97 6.57 -4.19
N PHE A 122 16.64 6.18 -5.41
CA PHE A 122 17.34 5.11 -6.13
C PHE A 122 18.15 5.64 -7.33
N SER A 123 17.80 6.81 -7.86
CA SER A 123 18.54 7.37 -8.99
C SER A 123 19.76 8.12 -8.54
N THR A 124 20.88 7.89 -9.24
CA THR A 124 22.12 8.67 -9.12
C THR A 124 22.26 9.68 -10.26
N VAL A 125 21.34 9.65 -11.23
CA VAL A 125 21.35 10.53 -12.40
C VAL A 125 20.97 11.95 -11.97
N VAL A 126 21.86 12.90 -12.25
CA VAL A 126 21.58 14.32 -12.11
C VAL A 126 21.06 14.84 -13.43
N MET A 127 19.78 15.11 -13.48
CA MET A 127 19.14 15.72 -14.65
C MET A 127 18.95 17.22 -14.45
N ASP A 128 19.27 17.99 -15.48
CA ASP A 128 18.97 19.42 -15.52
C ASP A 128 17.58 19.63 -16.18
N VAL A 129 16.53 19.03 -15.55
CA VAL A 129 15.16 19.26 -16.01
C VAL A 129 14.64 20.61 -15.56
N THR A 130 13.91 21.27 -16.43
CA THR A 130 13.48 22.66 -16.30
C THR A 130 12.58 22.90 -15.08
N ALA A 131 11.77 21.93 -14.65
CA ALA A 131 10.93 21.99 -13.47
C ALA A 131 10.56 20.56 -12.99
N PRO A 132 10.36 20.34 -11.67
CA PRO A 132 9.82 19.08 -11.17
C PRO A 132 8.37 18.89 -11.66
N LEU A 133 7.90 17.65 -11.69
CA LEU A 133 6.49 17.32 -11.91
C LEU A 133 5.66 17.82 -10.72
N ALA A 134 4.42 18.20 -10.95
CA ALA A 134 3.53 18.52 -9.85
C ALA A 134 3.18 17.23 -9.08
N LEU A 135 3.22 17.33 -7.75
CA LEU A 135 2.78 16.28 -6.84
C LEU A 135 1.53 16.78 -6.12
N ARG A 136 0.36 16.27 -6.52
CA ARG A 136 -0.94 16.72 -6.04
C ARG A 136 -1.37 15.90 -4.82
N PRO A 137 -1.69 16.54 -3.68
CA PRO A 137 -2.25 15.81 -2.54
C PRO A 137 -3.69 15.34 -2.86
N MET A 138 -3.96 14.07 -2.62
CA MET A 138 -5.24 13.41 -2.89
C MET A 138 -5.97 12.97 -1.61
N GLY A 139 -5.60 13.55 -0.47
CA GLY A 139 -6.10 13.16 0.85
C GLY A 139 -5.24 12.10 1.52
N ASP A 140 -5.85 11.33 2.37
CA ASP A 140 -5.18 10.28 3.13
C ASP A 140 -5.51 8.91 2.55
N TRP A 141 -4.52 8.05 2.50
CA TRP A 141 -4.68 6.62 2.27
C TRP A 141 -4.76 5.90 3.61
N ASP A 142 -5.83 5.15 3.83
CA ASP A 142 -6.04 4.36 5.05
C ASP A 142 -5.90 2.87 4.73
N PRO A 143 -4.93 2.15 5.34
CA PRO A 143 -4.78 0.71 5.12
C PRO A 143 -6.02 -0.10 5.55
N VAL A 144 -6.90 0.49 6.33
CA VAL A 144 -8.15 -0.14 6.78
C VAL A 144 -9.16 -0.24 5.65
N GLU A 145 -9.09 0.64 4.66
CA GLU A 145 -10.00 0.67 3.50
C GLU A 145 -9.54 -0.25 2.36
N GLU A 146 -8.34 -0.84 2.49
CA GLU A 146 -7.80 -1.70 1.44
C GLU A 146 -8.15 -3.17 1.63
N TYR A 147 -8.28 -3.89 0.51
CA TYR A 147 -8.43 -5.33 0.51
C TYR A 147 -7.07 -6.03 0.64
N TRP A 148 -6.88 -6.79 1.71
CA TRP A 148 -5.64 -7.48 2.02
C TRP A 148 -5.71 -9.01 1.86
N GLY A 149 -6.68 -9.54 1.15
CA GLY A 149 -6.92 -10.97 0.98
C GLY A 149 -8.07 -11.49 1.82
N GLU A 150 -8.40 -12.77 1.65
CA GLU A 150 -9.52 -13.40 2.35
C GLU A 150 -9.22 -13.59 3.84
N PRO A 151 -10.23 -13.52 4.72
CA PRO A 151 -10.08 -13.83 6.12
C PRO A 151 -9.50 -15.26 6.29
N GLY A 152 -8.33 -15.37 6.90
CA GLY A 152 -7.67 -16.66 7.09
C GLY A 152 -6.41 -16.86 6.25
N GLU A 153 -6.20 -16.08 5.21
CA GLU A 153 -4.97 -16.14 4.44
C GLU A 153 -3.80 -15.48 5.18
N PRO A 154 -2.61 -16.10 5.18
CA PRO A 154 -1.44 -15.50 5.80
C PRO A 154 -1.00 -14.26 5.03
N LEU A 155 -1.09 -13.11 5.67
CA LEU A 155 -0.62 -11.86 5.08
C LEU A 155 0.91 -11.81 5.03
N HIS A 156 1.45 -11.34 3.91
CA HIS A 156 2.89 -11.17 3.75
C HIS A 156 3.45 -10.22 4.84
N PRO A 157 4.61 -10.51 5.49
CA PRO A 157 5.15 -9.69 6.58
C PRO A 157 5.29 -8.21 6.23
N LEU A 158 5.74 -7.88 5.01
CA LEU A 158 5.85 -6.50 4.55
C LEU A 158 4.48 -5.78 4.49
N CYS A 159 3.40 -6.49 4.12
CA CYS A 159 2.06 -5.92 4.17
C CYS A 159 1.62 -5.65 5.62
N GLN A 160 2.00 -6.51 6.57
CA GLN A 160 1.75 -6.27 7.99
C GLN A 160 2.48 -5.01 8.48
N GLU A 161 3.72 -4.77 8.04
CA GLU A 161 4.48 -3.55 8.35
C GLU A 161 3.81 -2.31 7.76
N VAL A 162 3.36 -2.37 6.50
CA VAL A 162 2.65 -1.28 5.82
C VAL A 162 1.34 -0.93 6.53
N ILE A 163 0.57 -1.94 6.94
CA ILE A 163 -0.66 -1.76 7.71
C ILE A 163 -0.36 -1.14 9.09
N ALA A 164 0.68 -1.63 9.76
CA ALA A 164 1.09 -1.14 11.07
C ALA A 164 1.58 0.32 11.03
N ALA A 165 2.06 0.81 9.88
CA ALA A 165 2.42 2.21 9.69
C ALA A 165 1.20 3.15 9.71
N GLY A 166 -0.02 2.63 9.52
CA GLY A 166 -1.27 3.38 9.59
C GLY A 166 -1.52 4.31 8.41
N VAL A 167 -2.32 5.33 8.64
CA VAL A 167 -2.74 6.31 7.64
C VAL A 167 -1.54 7.12 7.12
N ARG A 168 -1.48 7.29 5.80
CA ARG A 168 -0.42 8.05 5.13
C ARG A 168 -1.01 8.99 4.07
N PRO A 169 -0.38 10.15 3.81
CA PRO A 169 -0.85 11.04 2.76
C PRO A 169 -0.77 10.36 1.39
N SER A 170 -1.81 10.51 0.59
CA SER A 170 -1.90 10.02 -0.78
C SER A 170 -1.64 11.14 -1.76
N PHE A 171 -0.94 10.80 -2.85
CA PHE A 171 -0.58 11.77 -3.87
C PHE A 171 -0.80 11.20 -5.27
N GLU A 172 -1.06 12.11 -6.22
CA GLU A 172 -1.00 11.85 -7.65
C GLU A 172 0.11 12.70 -8.27
N MET A 173 1.00 12.06 -9.02
CA MET A 173 2.09 12.71 -9.73
C MET A 173 1.59 13.20 -11.09
N GLU A 174 2.02 14.37 -11.53
CA GLU A 174 1.71 14.89 -12.86
C GLU A 174 2.22 13.92 -13.94
N GLN A 175 1.37 13.58 -14.89
CA GLN A 175 1.80 12.92 -16.14
C GLN A 175 2.00 14.00 -17.20
N VAL A 176 3.22 14.06 -17.75
CA VAL A 176 3.54 14.92 -18.90
C VAL A 176 3.45 14.09 -20.17
N LEU A 177 2.56 14.48 -21.07
CA LEU A 177 2.41 13.86 -22.39
C LEU A 177 2.52 14.96 -23.48
N PRO A 178 3.73 15.22 -23.98
CA PRO A 178 3.98 16.31 -24.89
C PRO A 178 3.25 16.15 -26.24
N GLY A 179 2.72 17.25 -26.75
CA GLY A 179 2.07 17.29 -28.08
C GLY A 179 0.64 16.76 -28.13
N VAL A 180 0.08 16.34 -26.99
CA VAL A 180 -1.32 15.90 -26.88
C VAL A 180 -2.12 16.99 -26.20
N GLY A 181 -3.16 17.48 -26.86
CA GLY A 181 -4.08 18.48 -26.28
C GLY A 181 -5.10 17.82 -25.35
N PRO A 182 -5.71 18.60 -24.43
CA PRO A 182 -6.69 18.07 -23.48
C PRO A 182 -7.95 17.49 -24.15
N ASP A 183 -8.20 17.86 -25.41
CA ASP A 183 -9.35 17.39 -26.21
C ASP A 183 -8.97 16.32 -27.24
N ASP A 184 -7.72 15.88 -27.27
CA ASP A 184 -7.21 14.91 -28.25
C ASP A 184 -7.31 13.47 -27.71
N TRP A 185 -8.54 13.00 -27.64
CA TRP A 185 -8.87 11.66 -27.12
C TRP A 185 -8.40 10.50 -28.00
N ASP A 186 -8.15 10.76 -29.29
CA ASP A 186 -7.78 9.76 -30.28
C ASP A 186 -6.24 9.59 -30.44
N SER A 187 -5.46 10.53 -29.90
CA SER A 187 -4.00 10.51 -29.99
C SER A 187 -3.36 10.11 -28.67
N HIS A 188 -2.80 8.90 -28.63
CA HIS A 188 -2.06 8.44 -27.46
C HIS A 188 -0.70 7.86 -27.86
N PRO A 189 0.29 8.71 -28.15
CA PRO A 189 1.58 8.28 -28.74
C PRO A 189 2.33 7.25 -27.93
N ILE A 190 2.13 7.18 -26.62
CA ILE A 190 2.70 6.09 -25.77
C ILE A 190 2.05 4.75 -26.10
N VAL A 191 0.73 4.73 -26.31
CA VAL A 191 0.02 3.49 -26.72
C VAL A 191 0.47 3.07 -28.11
N ASP A 192 0.58 3.98 -29.05
CA ASP A 192 1.06 3.72 -30.40
C ASP A 192 2.47 3.12 -30.38
N ALA A 193 3.38 3.68 -29.59
CA ALA A 193 4.73 3.16 -29.42
C ALA A 193 4.73 1.76 -28.80
N ALA A 194 3.87 1.49 -27.83
CA ALA A 194 3.73 0.18 -27.22
C ALA A 194 3.13 -0.85 -28.20
N GLU A 195 2.23 -0.44 -29.09
CA GLU A 195 1.66 -1.28 -30.14
C GLU A 195 2.71 -1.62 -31.22
N LEU A 196 3.47 -0.63 -31.65
CA LEU A 196 4.61 -0.83 -32.56
C LEU A 196 5.61 -1.83 -31.97
N HIS A 197 5.93 -1.70 -30.68
CA HIS A 197 6.83 -2.64 -30.01
C HIS A 197 6.27 -4.06 -29.99
N ARG A 198 4.99 -4.22 -29.60
CA ARG A 198 4.33 -5.54 -29.60
C ARG A 198 4.24 -6.18 -30.99
N ALA A 199 4.12 -5.36 -32.02
CA ALA A 199 4.10 -5.80 -33.41
C ALA A 199 5.52 -6.10 -33.98
N GLY A 200 6.59 -5.90 -33.18
CA GLY A 200 7.98 -6.14 -33.58
C GLY A 200 8.64 -4.93 -34.27
N TYR A 201 7.94 -3.82 -34.44
CA TYR A 201 8.47 -2.56 -35.01
C TYR A 201 9.19 -1.72 -33.95
N HIS A 202 10.14 -2.32 -33.23
CA HIS A 202 10.80 -1.71 -32.07
C HIS A 202 11.46 -0.36 -32.38
N ARG A 203 12.07 -0.22 -33.56
CA ARG A 203 12.73 1.03 -33.96
C ARG A 203 11.75 2.18 -34.16
N ASP A 204 10.54 1.89 -34.65
CA ASP A 204 9.51 2.90 -34.88
C ASP A 204 8.90 3.31 -33.54
N GLY A 205 8.66 2.36 -32.62
CA GLY A 205 8.26 2.67 -31.26
C GLY A 205 9.28 3.55 -30.53
N VAL A 206 10.58 3.23 -30.62
CA VAL A 206 11.66 4.07 -30.05
C VAL A 206 11.61 5.49 -30.62
N ARG A 207 11.46 5.63 -31.96
CA ARG A 207 11.40 6.96 -32.61
C ARG A 207 10.25 7.81 -32.12
N VAL A 208 9.07 7.22 -31.90
CA VAL A 208 7.92 7.93 -31.33
C VAL A 208 8.25 8.43 -29.92
N LEU A 209 8.80 7.57 -29.05
CA LEU A 209 9.13 7.93 -27.67
C LEU A 209 10.24 8.98 -27.57
N GLU A 210 11.29 8.87 -28.39
CA GLU A 210 12.35 9.87 -28.49
C GLU A 210 11.80 11.22 -28.98
N GLY A 211 10.83 11.19 -29.89
CA GLY A 211 10.12 12.40 -30.34
C GLY A 211 9.38 13.13 -29.21
N LEU A 212 8.74 12.39 -28.29
CA LEU A 212 8.12 12.97 -27.11
C LEU A 212 9.15 13.61 -26.18
N LEU A 213 10.24 12.89 -25.91
CA LEU A 213 11.32 13.36 -25.02
C LEU A 213 12.08 14.56 -25.58
N ALA A 214 12.13 14.70 -26.91
CA ALA A 214 12.69 15.89 -27.54
C ALA A 214 11.84 17.16 -27.33
N ILE A 215 10.55 17.02 -27.02
CA ILE A 215 9.64 18.13 -26.70
C ILE A 215 9.69 18.42 -25.19
N ASP A 216 9.55 17.38 -24.34
CA ASP A 216 9.64 17.49 -22.89
C ASP A 216 10.23 16.22 -22.30
N ASP A 217 11.41 16.31 -21.73
CA ASP A 217 12.15 15.21 -21.13
C ASP A 217 11.55 14.72 -19.79
N ARG A 218 10.55 15.44 -19.26
CA ARG A 218 9.78 15.04 -18.08
C ARG A 218 8.73 13.97 -18.37
N CYS A 219 8.57 13.53 -19.63
CA CYS A 219 7.67 12.44 -19.97
C CYS A 219 8.15 11.09 -19.41
N VAL A 220 7.84 10.81 -18.14
CA VAL A 220 8.29 9.59 -17.44
C VAL A 220 7.82 8.32 -18.12
N ASP A 221 6.62 8.35 -18.74
CA ASP A 221 6.08 7.16 -19.42
C ASP A 221 6.90 6.80 -20.68
N ALA A 222 7.41 7.80 -21.39
CA ALA A 222 8.32 7.57 -22.52
C ALA A 222 9.62 6.90 -22.07
N TRP A 223 10.21 7.34 -20.96
CA TRP A 223 11.38 6.69 -20.36
C TRP A 223 11.08 5.24 -19.97
N GLY A 224 9.93 4.98 -19.36
CA GLY A 224 9.50 3.64 -18.97
C GLY A 224 9.35 2.69 -20.16
N HIS A 225 8.75 3.16 -21.26
CA HIS A 225 8.58 2.38 -22.49
C HIS A 225 9.90 2.16 -23.24
N LEU A 226 10.79 3.15 -23.30
CA LEU A 226 12.14 2.95 -23.81
C LEU A 226 12.90 1.91 -23.02
N GLY A 227 12.79 1.93 -21.69
CA GLY A 227 13.34 0.93 -20.80
C GLY A 227 12.81 -0.47 -21.11
N LEU A 228 11.49 -0.61 -21.30
CA LEU A 228 10.86 -1.89 -21.68
C LEU A 228 11.38 -2.42 -23.02
N ILE A 229 11.39 -1.58 -24.06
CA ILE A 229 11.91 -1.97 -25.38
C ILE A 229 13.38 -2.39 -25.28
N ALA A 230 14.19 -1.65 -24.53
CA ALA A 230 15.60 -1.98 -24.31
C ALA A 230 15.77 -3.30 -23.55
N LEU A 231 14.95 -3.54 -22.51
CA LEU A 231 14.98 -4.75 -21.70
C LEU A 231 14.68 -5.99 -22.53
N ASP A 232 13.67 -5.90 -23.41
CA ASP A 232 13.22 -7.01 -24.26
C ASP A 232 14.18 -7.28 -25.41
N THR A 233 14.75 -6.23 -26.02
CA THR A 233 15.56 -6.37 -27.24
C THR A 233 17.05 -6.44 -26.99
N ARG A 234 17.57 -5.83 -25.93
CA ARG A 234 19.00 -5.64 -25.63
C ARG A 234 19.41 -6.14 -24.25
N GLY A 235 18.44 -6.48 -23.41
CA GLY A 235 18.65 -6.95 -22.04
C GLY A 235 18.79 -5.85 -20.99
N PRO A 236 19.09 -6.25 -19.73
CA PRO A 236 18.99 -5.34 -18.59
C PRO A 236 20.04 -4.21 -18.57
N GLY A 237 21.23 -4.40 -19.16
CA GLY A 237 22.29 -3.39 -19.15
C GLY A 237 21.83 -2.07 -19.77
N PRO A 238 21.46 -2.06 -21.07
CA PRO A 238 20.96 -0.85 -21.73
C PRO A 238 19.63 -0.33 -21.20
N ALA A 239 18.80 -1.18 -20.59
CA ALA A 239 17.50 -0.78 -20.05
C ALA A 239 17.62 0.06 -18.78
N VAL A 240 18.67 -0.17 -17.97
CA VAL A 240 18.91 0.57 -16.71
C VAL A 240 18.91 2.07 -16.96
N GLU A 241 19.62 2.57 -17.98
CA GLU A 241 19.76 3.99 -18.27
C GLU A 241 18.40 4.67 -18.45
N PHE A 242 17.48 4.06 -19.19
CA PHE A 242 16.14 4.61 -19.42
C PHE A 242 15.28 4.58 -18.16
N TYR A 243 15.23 3.45 -17.46
CA TYR A 243 14.44 3.35 -16.24
C TYR A 243 14.98 4.25 -15.14
N GLU A 244 16.31 4.33 -14.97
CA GLU A 244 16.93 5.19 -13.96
C GLU A 244 16.66 6.68 -14.27
N THR A 245 16.66 7.07 -15.54
CA THR A 245 16.29 8.43 -15.95
C THR A 245 14.83 8.73 -15.61
N GLY A 246 13.89 7.85 -15.94
CA GLY A 246 12.48 8.01 -15.56
C GLY A 246 12.28 8.09 -14.04
N VAL A 247 13.00 7.28 -13.28
CA VAL A 247 13.01 7.36 -11.81
C VAL A 247 13.58 8.70 -11.34
N ALA A 248 14.68 9.18 -11.92
CA ALA A 248 15.30 10.46 -11.58
C ALA A 248 14.35 11.65 -11.76
N VAL A 249 13.64 11.69 -12.89
CA VAL A 249 12.63 12.73 -13.19
C VAL A 249 11.54 12.75 -12.10
N ALA A 250 10.98 11.58 -11.79
CA ALA A 250 9.91 11.44 -10.80
C ALA A 250 10.39 11.77 -9.38
N GLU A 251 11.56 11.29 -8.98
CA GLU A 251 12.13 11.49 -7.65
C GLU A 251 12.39 12.97 -7.31
N ARG A 252 12.62 13.81 -8.31
CA ARG A 252 12.76 15.26 -8.09
C ARG A 252 11.50 15.91 -7.56
N SER A 253 10.34 15.31 -7.85
CA SER A 253 9.03 15.80 -7.42
C SER A 253 8.64 15.31 -6.01
N LEU A 254 9.33 14.30 -5.51
CA LEU A 254 9.09 13.79 -4.16
C LEU A 254 9.72 14.73 -3.12
N LEU A 255 9.02 14.91 -2.02
CA LEU A 255 9.56 15.65 -0.86
C LEU A 255 10.82 14.97 -0.31
N ASP A 256 11.70 15.71 0.34
CA ASP A 256 12.97 15.19 0.87
C ASP A 256 12.80 13.99 1.82
N ARG A 257 11.67 13.93 2.50
CA ARG A 257 11.29 12.84 3.41
C ARG A 257 9.93 12.30 3.03
N PHE A 258 9.84 11.76 1.82
CA PHE A 258 8.57 11.25 1.29
C PHE A 258 8.18 9.93 1.98
N ASP A 259 7.04 9.95 2.66
CA ASP A 259 6.44 8.82 3.36
C ASP A 259 5.00 8.53 2.89
N GLY A 260 4.57 9.24 1.84
CA GLY A 260 3.25 9.10 1.23
C GLY A 260 3.08 7.84 0.39
N VAL A 261 1.88 7.68 -0.17
CA VAL A 261 1.54 6.65 -1.16
C VAL A 261 1.26 7.28 -2.52
N LEU A 262 1.53 6.50 -3.54
CA LEU A 262 1.25 6.79 -4.95
C LEU A 262 0.42 5.63 -5.52
N PRO A 263 -0.91 5.57 -5.24
CA PRO A 263 -1.74 4.44 -5.63
C PRO A 263 -1.75 4.22 -7.14
N TRP A 264 -1.65 2.97 -7.57
CA TRP A 264 -1.77 2.57 -8.99
C TRP A 264 -3.13 2.92 -9.60
N GLY A 265 -4.17 2.99 -8.77
CA GLY A 265 -5.50 3.43 -9.18
C GLY A 265 -5.51 4.83 -9.78
N MET A 266 -4.60 5.70 -9.35
CA MET A 266 -4.34 7.01 -9.94
C MET A 266 -3.42 6.83 -11.14
N ILE A 267 -3.97 7.08 -12.34
CA ILE A 267 -3.33 6.72 -13.61
C ILE A 267 -1.98 7.41 -13.79
N ASP A 268 -1.88 8.64 -13.33
CA ASP A 268 -0.70 9.48 -13.49
C ASP A 268 0.49 9.01 -12.63
N ASN A 269 0.26 8.17 -11.62
CA ASN A 269 1.32 7.54 -10.84
C ASN A 269 2.01 6.37 -11.55
N ARG A 270 1.31 5.75 -12.51
CA ARG A 270 1.77 4.50 -13.17
C ARG A 270 3.11 4.63 -13.87
N PRO A 271 3.43 5.73 -14.58
CA PRO A 271 4.73 5.89 -15.24
C PRO A 271 5.91 5.73 -14.28
N PHE A 272 5.87 6.44 -13.14
CA PHE A 272 6.93 6.31 -12.12
C PHE A 272 7.02 4.91 -11.56
N LEU A 273 5.88 4.33 -11.18
CA LEU A 273 5.82 2.99 -10.60
C LEU A 273 6.32 1.90 -11.57
N ARG A 274 6.09 2.07 -12.89
CA ARG A 274 6.64 1.20 -13.94
C ARG A 274 8.16 1.36 -14.07
N CYS A 275 8.67 2.59 -14.07
CA CYS A 275 10.11 2.84 -14.14
C CYS A 275 10.84 2.22 -12.95
N LEU A 276 10.33 2.41 -11.73
CA LEU A 276 10.91 1.83 -10.52
C LEU A 276 10.88 0.30 -10.55
N HIS A 277 9.77 -0.29 -10.98
CA HIS A 277 9.64 -1.74 -11.13
C HIS A 277 10.58 -2.29 -12.19
N GLY A 278 10.69 -1.63 -13.34
CA GLY A 278 11.60 -2.01 -14.42
C GLY A 278 13.07 -1.92 -14.00
N LEU A 279 13.44 -0.90 -13.24
CA LEU A 279 14.79 -0.75 -12.68
C LEU A 279 15.10 -1.88 -11.69
N ALA A 280 14.14 -2.25 -10.83
CA ALA A 280 14.24 -3.38 -9.92
C ALA A 280 14.44 -4.72 -10.66
N LEU A 281 13.71 -4.94 -11.75
CA LEU A 281 13.89 -6.13 -12.62
C LEU A 281 15.27 -6.17 -13.26
N CYS A 282 15.79 -5.02 -13.72
CA CYS A 282 17.13 -4.92 -14.24
C CYS A 282 18.19 -5.26 -13.20
N ALA A 283 18.04 -4.73 -11.98
CA ALA A 283 18.92 -5.05 -10.86
C ALA A 283 18.91 -6.54 -10.53
N TRP A 284 17.74 -7.17 -10.49
CA TRP A 284 17.59 -8.60 -10.27
C TRP A 284 18.29 -9.43 -11.37
N ARG A 285 18.04 -9.14 -12.65
CA ARG A 285 18.69 -9.84 -13.77
C ARG A 285 20.20 -9.68 -13.75
N GLN A 286 20.71 -8.55 -13.23
CA GLN A 286 22.15 -8.28 -13.04
C GLN A 286 22.70 -8.85 -11.72
N ARG A 287 21.89 -9.54 -10.92
CA ARG A 287 22.24 -10.09 -9.59
C ARG A 287 22.63 -9.05 -8.55
N ARG A 288 22.15 -7.85 -8.70
CA ARG A 288 22.21 -6.75 -7.70
C ARG A 288 21.03 -6.96 -6.73
N TRP A 289 21.15 -8.01 -5.90
CA TRP A 289 20.04 -8.52 -5.09
C TRP A 289 19.53 -7.49 -4.09
N ASP A 290 20.44 -6.82 -3.40
CA ASP A 290 20.11 -5.88 -2.33
C ASP A 290 19.42 -4.63 -2.92
N ASP A 291 19.87 -4.15 -4.10
CA ASP A 291 19.22 -3.06 -4.81
C ASP A 291 17.82 -3.47 -5.30
N ALA A 292 17.68 -4.67 -5.87
CA ALA A 292 16.40 -5.18 -6.33
C ALA A 292 15.41 -5.33 -5.16
N GLU A 293 15.86 -5.87 -4.03
CA GLU A 293 15.05 -5.99 -2.81
C GLU A 293 14.57 -4.63 -2.30
N ALA A 294 15.48 -3.65 -2.24
CA ALA A 294 15.15 -2.31 -1.78
C ALA A 294 14.09 -1.63 -2.68
N MET A 295 14.23 -1.75 -4.01
CA MET A 295 13.30 -1.16 -4.98
C MET A 295 11.93 -1.86 -4.95
N PHE A 296 11.86 -3.20 -4.90
CA PHE A 296 10.59 -3.91 -4.78
C PHE A 296 9.91 -3.62 -3.44
N THR A 297 10.68 -3.51 -2.35
CA THR A 297 10.16 -3.09 -1.05
C THR A 297 9.55 -1.68 -1.15
N ALA A 298 10.28 -0.73 -1.73
CA ALA A 298 9.79 0.63 -1.93
C ALA A 298 8.52 0.65 -2.81
N ARG A 299 8.45 -0.22 -3.83
CA ARG A 299 7.26 -0.33 -4.69
C ARG A 299 6.00 -0.76 -3.89
N VAL A 300 6.15 -1.67 -2.90
CA VAL A 300 5.05 -2.07 -2.01
C VAL A 300 4.65 -0.93 -1.08
N TRP A 301 5.61 -0.17 -0.55
CA TRP A 301 5.33 0.98 0.29
C TRP A 301 4.67 2.15 -0.46
N LEU A 302 5.06 2.39 -1.71
CA LEU A 302 4.49 3.45 -2.53
C LEU A 302 3.06 3.12 -2.99
N ASP A 303 2.78 1.85 -3.31
CA ASP A 303 1.48 1.43 -3.82
C ASP A 303 1.03 0.14 -3.13
N PRO A 304 0.55 0.27 -1.90
CA PRO A 304 0.11 -0.88 -1.13
C PRO A 304 -1.22 -1.47 -1.62
N SER A 305 -2.01 -0.73 -2.39
CA SER A 305 -3.27 -1.20 -2.97
C SER A 305 -3.06 -2.32 -4.00
N GLN A 306 -1.89 -2.37 -4.65
CA GLN A 306 -1.55 -3.41 -5.62
C GLN A 306 -0.15 -3.99 -5.42
N PRO A 307 0.13 -4.62 -4.27
CA PRO A 307 1.48 -5.06 -3.92
C PRO A 307 1.92 -6.34 -4.63
N LEU A 308 0.98 -7.12 -5.19
CA LEU A 308 1.20 -8.50 -5.63
C LEU A 308 2.34 -8.66 -6.63
N GLY A 309 2.46 -7.76 -7.61
CA GLY A 309 3.53 -7.81 -8.60
C GLY A 309 4.93 -7.64 -7.98
N ALA A 310 5.08 -6.72 -7.03
CA ALA A 310 6.33 -6.50 -6.33
C ALA A 310 6.61 -7.61 -5.30
N LEU A 311 5.59 -8.06 -4.57
CA LEU A 311 5.72 -9.15 -3.59
C LEU A 311 6.14 -10.47 -4.24
N ALA A 312 5.60 -10.79 -5.43
CA ALA A 312 5.99 -11.98 -6.18
C ALA A 312 7.49 -11.98 -6.55
N CYS A 313 8.08 -10.80 -6.75
CA CYS A 313 9.51 -10.65 -7.05
C CYS A 313 10.38 -10.68 -5.77
N LEU A 314 9.86 -10.26 -4.62
CA LEU A 314 10.65 -10.15 -3.39
C LEU A 314 11.16 -11.51 -2.88
N GLN A 315 10.34 -12.55 -2.87
CA GLN A 315 10.74 -13.84 -2.34
C GLN A 315 11.91 -14.46 -3.13
N PRO A 316 11.86 -14.57 -4.48
CA PRO A 316 13.00 -15.08 -5.24
C PRO A 316 14.23 -14.17 -5.17
N VAL A 317 14.06 -12.84 -5.08
CA VAL A 317 15.18 -11.91 -4.90
C VAL A 317 15.87 -12.13 -3.55
N ARG A 318 15.14 -12.22 -2.43
CA ARG A 318 15.66 -12.53 -1.10
C ARG A 318 16.37 -13.88 -1.04
N ALA A 319 15.84 -14.85 -1.77
CA ALA A 319 16.46 -16.17 -1.92
C ALA A 319 17.64 -16.18 -2.90
N ARG A 320 18.01 -15.04 -3.48
CA ARG A 320 19.07 -14.87 -4.52
C ARG A 320 18.90 -15.83 -5.70
N GLN A 321 17.65 -16.11 -6.05
CA GLN A 321 17.31 -16.95 -7.21
C GLN A 321 17.53 -16.18 -8.49
N ARG A 322 18.17 -16.82 -9.45
CA ARG A 322 18.37 -16.23 -10.77
C ARG A 322 17.03 -16.00 -11.45
N TRP A 323 16.94 -14.90 -12.20
CA TRP A 323 15.81 -14.67 -13.08
C TRP A 323 15.69 -15.84 -14.09
N THR A 324 14.53 -16.46 -14.15
CA THR A 324 14.15 -17.40 -15.20
C THR A 324 12.97 -16.81 -15.95
N GLN A 325 13.05 -16.70 -17.28
CA GLN A 325 11.86 -16.41 -18.08
C GLN A 325 10.92 -17.61 -17.92
N SER A 326 9.74 -17.36 -17.34
CA SER A 326 8.63 -18.32 -17.35
C SER A 326 7.85 -18.22 -18.64
#